data_a42a4063c7c1bbbce39d14daacf247eb
#
_entry.id   a42a4063c7c1bbbce39d14daacf247eb
#
_cell.length_a   1.000
_cell.length_b   1.000
_cell.length_c   1.000
_cell.angle_alpha   90.00
_cell.angle_beta   90.00
_cell.angle_gamma   90.00
#
_symmetry.space_group_name_H-M   'P 1'
#
loop_
_entity.id
_entity.type
_entity.pdbx_description
1 polymer ?
#
loop_
_entity_poly.entity_id
_entity_poly.type
_entity_poly.pdbx_seq_one_letter_code
_entity_poly.pdbx_strand_id
1 'polypeptide(L)'
;MARARFHPARLSNRHAQVNGIGRQPGTRGFPRSQRRRSAPVSVVIPCHNAAGTVARAVNSVRRQTWRPAEVILVDDASVDGTSDLLQELAGGKFDPKDRGWIRVCGLARNQGPGAARNAGWNQAAQPLLAFLDADDAWHPEKIAVQADFMLARPHIALSGHRAGRFRSGEPSAPEREGEGGFRVGRIGGPATPPILPRGRASRARRIGAGRLLSHNCLKTRSVMLRRSLPFRFAGDKRRSEDYLLWLEIALSGRSVWRLEAELAFSFKADIGAGGLTADPARMAAAERDTYRRVWRSGLLGSFSVVPVLGFSWVRHGLRRLRLIRRR
;
A
#
# COMPACT_ATOMS: atom_id res chain seq x y z
N MET A 1 2.35 -33.72 26.27
CA MET A 1 3.49 -32.84 25.91
C MET A 1 4.32 -33.52 24.83
N ALA A 2 4.06 -33.26 23.56
CA ALA A 2 4.77 -33.88 22.43
C ALA A 2 5.37 -32.75 21.56
N ARG A 3 6.69 -32.64 21.55
CA ARG A 3 7.47 -31.75 20.67
C ARG A 3 7.59 -32.43 19.31
N ALA A 4 6.96 -31.86 18.29
CA ALA A 4 7.19 -32.25 16.90
C ALA A 4 8.53 -31.64 16.43
N ARG A 5 9.48 -32.50 16.10
CA ARG A 5 10.77 -32.16 15.47
C ARG A 5 10.56 -32.04 13.94
N PHE A 6 10.78 -30.89 13.38
CA PHE A 6 10.88 -30.72 11.93
C PHE A 6 12.28 -31.11 11.45
N HIS A 7 12.35 -32.03 10.51
CA HIS A 7 13.56 -32.44 9.82
C HIS A 7 13.70 -31.64 8.52
N PRO A 8 14.86 -31.02 8.23
CA PRO A 8 15.07 -30.35 6.95
C PRO A 8 15.52 -31.37 5.89
N ALA A 9 14.72 -31.52 4.84
CA ALA A 9 15.11 -32.26 3.64
C ALA A 9 16.20 -31.50 2.87
N ARG A 10 17.31 -32.13 2.60
CA ARG A 10 18.42 -31.66 1.75
C ARG A 10 17.95 -31.59 0.29
N LEU A 11 17.94 -30.41 -0.30
CA LEU A 11 17.76 -30.21 -1.73
C LEU A 11 19.12 -30.18 -2.41
N SER A 12 19.38 -31.19 -3.25
CA SER A 12 20.56 -31.30 -4.09
C SER A 12 20.53 -30.23 -5.20
N ASN A 13 21.64 -29.47 -5.31
CA ASN A 13 21.94 -28.59 -6.45
C ASN A 13 22.10 -29.42 -7.73
N ARG A 14 21.18 -29.23 -8.69
CA ARG A 14 21.48 -29.51 -10.10
C ARG A 14 21.48 -28.18 -10.84
N HIS A 15 22.66 -27.76 -11.27
CA HIS A 15 22.85 -26.72 -12.27
C HIS A 15 22.24 -27.19 -13.58
N ALA A 16 21.13 -26.56 -13.99
CA ALA A 16 20.68 -26.60 -15.36
C ALA A 16 20.96 -25.21 -15.98
N GLN A 17 21.97 -25.16 -16.83
CA GLN A 17 22.15 -24.08 -17.80
C GLN A 17 20.92 -24.07 -18.71
N VAL A 18 20.18 -22.99 -18.75
CA VAL A 18 19.17 -22.74 -19.76
C VAL A 18 19.58 -21.47 -20.51
N ASN A 19 20.35 -21.70 -21.56
CA ASN A 19 20.45 -20.77 -22.69
C ASN A 19 19.16 -20.91 -23.53
N GLY A 20 18.37 -19.83 -23.52
CA GLY A 20 17.17 -19.78 -24.35
C GLY A 20 16.47 -18.44 -24.11
N ILE A 21 16.85 -17.41 -24.87
CA ILE A 21 16.09 -16.15 -24.97
C ILE A 21 14.78 -16.46 -25.70
N GLY A 22 13.83 -17.07 -25.01
CA GLY A 22 12.46 -17.24 -25.47
C GLY A 22 11.73 -15.90 -25.38
N ARG A 23 11.24 -15.40 -26.52
CA ARG A 23 10.29 -14.28 -26.61
C ARG A 23 9.16 -14.53 -25.60
N GLN A 24 9.04 -13.67 -24.59
CA GLN A 24 7.94 -13.69 -23.64
C GLN A 24 6.62 -13.54 -24.43
N PRO A 25 5.61 -14.40 -24.20
CA PRO A 25 4.31 -14.21 -24.84
C PRO A 25 3.76 -12.88 -24.39
N GLY A 26 3.39 -12.02 -25.34
CA GLY A 26 2.81 -10.72 -25.12
C GLY A 26 1.66 -10.83 -24.12
N THR A 27 1.70 -10.02 -23.09
CA THR A 27 0.64 -9.90 -22.09
C THR A 27 -0.64 -9.45 -22.76
N ARG A 28 -1.48 -10.43 -23.18
CA ARG A 28 -2.86 -10.15 -23.55
C ARG A 28 -3.55 -9.75 -22.25
N GLY A 29 -3.75 -8.45 -22.03
CA GLY A 29 -4.59 -7.96 -20.95
C GLY A 29 -5.98 -8.57 -21.08
N PHE A 30 -6.69 -8.70 -19.96
CA PHE A 30 -8.06 -9.18 -19.96
C PHE A 30 -8.90 -8.43 -20.99
N PRO A 31 -9.69 -9.10 -21.85
CA PRO A 31 -10.49 -8.47 -22.89
C PRO A 31 -11.41 -7.41 -22.28
N ARG A 32 -11.55 -6.26 -22.94
CA ARG A 32 -12.44 -5.16 -22.47
C ARG A 32 -13.88 -5.64 -22.20
N SER A 33 -14.32 -6.70 -22.86
CA SER A 33 -15.65 -7.33 -22.62
C SER A 33 -15.82 -7.92 -21.21
N GLN A 34 -14.75 -8.38 -20.57
CA GLN A 34 -14.80 -8.88 -19.17
C GLN A 34 -14.77 -7.77 -18.13
N ARG A 35 -14.44 -6.52 -18.51
CA ARG A 35 -14.45 -5.35 -17.61
C ARG A 35 -15.84 -4.78 -17.33
N ARG A 36 -16.93 -5.40 -17.83
CA ARG A 36 -18.32 -5.01 -17.49
C ARG A 36 -18.67 -5.28 -16.02
N ARG A 37 -17.95 -6.18 -15.35
CA ARG A 37 -18.06 -6.42 -13.90
C ARG A 37 -17.00 -5.62 -13.15
N SER A 38 -17.26 -5.29 -11.88
CA SER A 38 -16.28 -4.66 -11.01
C SER A 38 -14.98 -5.49 -10.92
N ALA A 39 -13.84 -4.83 -10.72
CA ALA A 39 -12.58 -5.52 -10.46
C ALA A 39 -12.70 -6.34 -9.15
N PRO A 40 -12.18 -7.57 -9.09
CA PRO A 40 -12.24 -8.41 -7.89
C PRO A 40 -11.22 -7.93 -6.84
N VAL A 41 -11.39 -6.69 -6.42
CA VAL A 41 -10.51 -5.97 -5.50
C VAL A 41 -11.34 -5.33 -4.39
N SER A 42 -10.96 -5.56 -3.14
CA SER A 42 -11.38 -4.77 -1.99
C SER A 42 -10.37 -3.66 -1.76
N VAL A 43 -10.84 -2.43 -1.59
CA VAL A 43 -9.99 -1.29 -1.23
C VAL A 43 -10.19 -0.98 0.23
N VAL A 44 -9.11 -0.90 1.02
CA VAL A 44 -9.15 -0.51 2.43
C VAL A 44 -8.50 0.85 2.60
N ILE A 45 -9.22 1.78 3.23
CA ILE A 45 -8.75 3.13 3.54
C ILE A 45 -8.81 3.32 5.06
N PRO A 46 -7.68 3.24 5.77
CA PRO A 46 -7.63 3.59 7.20
C PRO A 46 -7.75 5.10 7.36
N CYS A 47 -8.60 5.53 8.27
CA CYS A 47 -8.88 6.94 8.56
C CYS A 47 -8.65 7.23 10.04
N HIS A 48 -7.94 8.30 10.35
CA HIS A 48 -7.85 8.87 11.69
C HIS A 48 -7.60 10.36 11.57
N ASN A 49 -8.56 11.16 12.03
CA ASN A 49 -8.57 12.61 11.90
C ASN A 49 -8.28 13.03 10.44
N ALA A 50 -9.11 12.54 9.53
CA ALA A 50 -8.93 12.65 8.09
C ALA A 50 -10.09 13.40 7.39
N ALA A 51 -10.92 14.16 8.13
CA ALA A 51 -12.08 14.88 7.56
C ALA A 51 -11.71 15.77 6.37
N GLY A 52 -10.52 16.43 6.41
CA GLY A 52 -10.04 17.28 5.32
C GLY A 52 -9.46 16.55 4.10
N THR A 53 -9.30 15.23 4.14
CA THR A 53 -8.53 14.52 3.09
C THR A 53 -9.23 13.28 2.53
N VAL A 54 -10.02 12.56 3.33
CA VAL A 54 -10.60 11.27 2.95
C VAL A 54 -11.50 11.34 1.71
N ALA A 55 -12.23 12.44 1.52
CA ALA A 55 -13.07 12.64 0.34
C ALA A 55 -12.26 12.59 -0.96
N ARG A 56 -11.04 13.16 -0.96
CA ARG A 56 -10.11 13.08 -2.09
C ARG A 56 -9.67 11.65 -2.35
N ALA A 57 -9.31 10.91 -1.32
CA ALA A 57 -8.91 9.51 -1.44
C ALA A 57 -10.04 8.68 -2.05
N VAL A 58 -11.26 8.76 -1.52
CA VAL A 58 -12.46 8.07 -2.03
C VAL A 58 -12.75 8.44 -3.48
N ASN A 59 -12.67 9.73 -3.84
CA ASN A 59 -12.88 10.17 -5.23
C ASN A 59 -11.85 9.61 -6.19
N SER A 60 -10.60 9.43 -5.77
CA SER A 60 -9.58 8.78 -6.60
C SER A 60 -9.92 7.31 -6.87
N VAL A 61 -10.61 6.64 -5.94
CA VAL A 61 -11.11 5.27 -6.11
C VAL A 61 -12.37 5.24 -6.99
N ARG A 62 -13.30 6.20 -6.87
CA ARG A 62 -14.47 6.35 -7.76
C ARG A 62 -14.07 6.49 -9.23
N ARG A 63 -12.98 7.22 -9.49
CA ARG A 63 -12.46 7.50 -10.85
C ARG A 63 -11.65 6.37 -11.46
N GLN A 64 -11.58 5.20 -10.85
CA GLN A 64 -10.85 4.07 -11.42
C GLN A 64 -11.51 3.58 -12.71
N THR A 65 -10.71 3.36 -13.76
CA THR A 65 -11.18 2.84 -15.07
C THR A 65 -11.71 1.41 -14.98
N TRP A 66 -11.27 0.67 -13.99
CA TRP A 66 -11.89 -0.59 -13.55
C TRP A 66 -12.24 -0.47 -12.08
N ARG A 67 -13.51 -0.17 -11.82
CA ARG A 67 -14.01 0.11 -10.46
C ARG A 67 -13.81 -1.11 -9.57
N PRO A 68 -13.21 -1.00 -8.38
CA PRO A 68 -13.12 -2.12 -7.42
C PRO A 68 -14.51 -2.55 -6.97
N ALA A 69 -14.65 -3.80 -6.54
CA ALA A 69 -15.94 -4.35 -6.15
C ALA A 69 -16.47 -3.75 -4.83
N GLU A 70 -15.59 -3.29 -3.95
CA GLU A 70 -15.94 -2.67 -2.68
C GLU A 70 -14.85 -1.73 -2.15
N VAL A 71 -15.27 -0.79 -1.31
CA VAL A 71 -14.41 0.09 -0.51
C VAL A 71 -14.76 -0.06 0.96
N ILE A 72 -13.77 -0.20 1.81
CA ILE A 72 -13.92 -0.32 3.26
C ILE A 72 -13.18 0.84 3.90
N LEU A 73 -13.92 1.78 4.46
CA LEU A 73 -13.41 2.91 5.23
C LEU A 73 -13.32 2.47 6.69
N VAL A 74 -12.13 2.58 7.28
CA VAL A 74 -11.93 2.16 8.67
C VAL A 74 -11.60 3.38 9.52
N ASP A 75 -12.53 3.77 10.38
CA ASP A 75 -12.32 4.85 11.34
C ASP A 75 -11.56 4.35 12.57
N ASP A 76 -10.32 4.81 12.75
CA ASP A 76 -9.48 4.48 13.91
C ASP A 76 -9.72 5.46 15.06
N ALA A 77 -10.98 5.56 15.50
CA ALA A 77 -11.46 6.45 16.57
C ALA A 77 -11.07 7.92 16.33
N SER A 78 -11.57 8.51 15.27
CA SER A 78 -11.39 9.93 14.96
C SER A 78 -12.20 10.84 15.90
N VAL A 79 -11.73 12.09 16.08
CA VAL A 79 -12.37 13.10 16.93
C VAL A 79 -12.62 14.43 16.19
N ASP A 80 -12.41 14.47 14.86
CA ASP A 80 -12.47 15.70 14.03
C ASP A 80 -13.63 15.72 13.03
N GLY A 81 -14.71 14.94 13.25
CA GLY A 81 -15.83 14.82 12.32
C GLY A 81 -15.57 13.84 11.17
N THR A 82 -14.45 13.13 11.17
CA THR A 82 -14.18 12.08 10.15
C THR A 82 -15.28 11.03 10.16
N SER A 83 -15.70 10.52 11.32
CA SER A 83 -16.70 9.46 11.43
C SER A 83 -18.00 9.81 10.70
N ASP A 84 -18.53 11.01 10.91
CA ASP A 84 -19.76 11.49 10.27
C ASP A 84 -19.61 11.56 8.76
N LEU A 85 -18.47 12.12 8.30
CA LEU A 85 -18.16 12.19 6.86
C LEU A 85 -18.06 10.80 6.22
N LEU A 86 -17.49 9.80 6.91
CA LEU A 86 -17.44 8.43 6.39
C LEU A 86 -18.85 7.83 6.22
N GLN A 87 -19.75 8.07 7.17
CA GLN A 87 -21.15 7.62 7.07
C GLN A 87 -21.89 8.33 5.93
N GLU A 88 -21.67 9.62 5.74
CA GLU A 88 -22.24 10.38 4.61
C GLU A 88 -21.75 9.84 3.25
N LEU A 89 -20.45 9.51 3.14
CA LEU A 89 -19.87 8.90 1.95
C LEU A 89 -20.52 7.54 1.66
N ALA A 90 -20.65 6.68 2.66
CA ALA A 90 -21.23 5.35 2.51
C ALA A 90 -22.74 5.40 2.27
N GLY A 91 -23.44 6.37 2.85
CA GLY A 91 -24.88 6.63 2.65
C GLY A 91 -25.23 7.16 1.25
N GLY A 92 -24.22 7.45 0.42
CA GLY A 92 -24.44 7.95 -0.94
C GLY A 92 -24.87 9.41 -1.01
N LYS A 93 -24.57 10.22 0.02
CA LYS A 93 -24.87 11.67 0.04
C LYS A 93 -24.21 12.41 -1.13
N PHE A 94 -23.00 12.01 -1.51
CA PHE A 94 -22.23 12.64 -2.58
C PHE A 94 -22.33 11.92 -3.93
N ASP A 95 -22.55 10.61 -3.92
CA ASP A 95 -22.81 9.78 -5.11
C ASP A 95 -23.72 8.61 -4.71
N PRO A 96 -24.95 8.53 -5.21
CA PRO A 96 -25.86 7.43 -4.91
C PRO A 96 -25.30 6.03 -5.24
N LYS A 97 -24.33 5.95 -6.16
CA LYS A 97 -23.65 4.68 -6.53
C LYS A 97 -22.73 4.16 -5.43
N ASP A 98 -22.50 4.91 -4.37
CA ASP A 98 -21.68 4.49 -3.24
C ASP A 98 -22.44 3.65 -2.22
N ARG A 99 -23.78 3.72 -2.23
CA ARG A 99 -24.62 2.88 -1.37
C ARG A 99 -24.32 1.40 -1.60
N GLY A 100 -23.93 0.71 -0.52
CA GLY A 100 -23.55 -0.71 -0.58
C GLY A 100 -22.18 -1.00 -1.23
N TRP A 101 -21.59 -0.03 -1.94
CA TRP A 101 -20.23 -0.14 -2.46
C TRP A 101 -19.18 0.33 -1.45
N ILE A 102 -19.48 1.37 -0.67
CA ILE A 102 -18.68 1.80 0.46
C ILE A 102 -19.28 1.22 1.75
N ARG A 103 -18.43 0.64 2.57
CA ARG A 103 -18.77 0.20 3.93
C ARG A 103 -17.86 0.91 4.92
N VAL A 104 -18.40 1.21 6.11
CA VAL A 104 -17.66 1.83 7.21
C VAL A 104 -17.49 0.84 8.35
N CYS A 105 -16.32 0.84 8.95
CA CYS A 105 -15.97 0.08 10.15
C CYS A 105 -15.28 1.03 11.14
N GLY A 106 -15.77 1.10 12.36
CA GLY A 106 -15.17 1.89 13.44
C GLY A 106 -14.39 1.02 14.42
N LEU A 107 -13.26 1.52 14.92
CA LEU A 107 -12.54 0.96 16.06
C LEU A 107 -12.90 1.73 17.34
N ALA A 108 -13.01 1.02 18.47
CA ALA A 108 -13.42 1.63 19.75
C ALA A 108 -12.36 2.61 20.31
N ARG A 109 -11.11 2.49 19.88
CA ARG A 109 -9.99 3.36 20.28
C ARG A 109 -8.95 3.43 19.17
N ASN A 110 -8.12 4.47 19.18
CA ASN A 110 -7.01 4.58 18.23
C ASN A 110 -5.98 3.49 18.45
N GLN A 111 -5.89 2.56 17.49
CA GLN A 111 -4.97 1.41 17.51
C GLN A 111 -3.84 1.57 16.49
N GLY A 112 -3.92 2.58 15.64
CA GLY A 112 -2.93 2.89 14.63
C GLY A 112 -3.21 2.25 13.26
N PRO A 113 -2.45 2.68 12.23
CA PRO A 113 -2.76 2.36 10.83
C PRO A 113 -2.69 0.85 10.51
N GLY A 114 -1.82 0.10 11.19
CA GLY A 114 -1.71 -1.35 11.02
C GLY A 114 -2.98 -2.08 11.46
N ALA A 115 -3.49 -1.75 12.65
CA ALA A 115 -4.72 -2.34 13.20
C ALA A 115 -5.94 -1.95 12.34
N ALA A 116 -6.04 -0.69 11.93
CA ALA A 116 -7.11 -0.23 11.06
C ALA A 116 -7.10 -0.97 9.70
N ARG A 117 -5.92 -1.16 9.08
CA ARG A 117 -5.83 -1.96 7.85
C ARG A 117 -6.21 -3.42 8.06
N ASN A 118 -5.86 -4.03 9.20
CA ASN A 118 -6.27 -5.39 9.54
C ASN A 118 -7.79 -5.50 9.70
N ALA A 119 -8.44 -4.55 10.36
CA ALA A 119 -9.89 -4.53 10.50
C ALA A 119 -10.58 -4.51 9.13
N GLY A 120 -10.13 -3.64 8.21
CA GLY A 120 -10.60 -3.61 6.84
C GLY A 120 -10.28 -4.89 6.06
N TRP A 121 -9.07 -5.46 6.23
CA TRP A 121 -8.69 -6.73 5.60
C TRP A 121 -9.61 -7.88 6.01
N ASN A 122 -9.94 -7.96 7.28
CA ASN A 122 -10.82 -9.02 7.80
C ASN A 122 -12.25 -8.92 7.25
N GLN A 123 -12.70 -7.72 6.92
CA GLN A 123 -14.02 -7.48 6.30
C GLN A 123 -14.01 -7.60 4.77
N ALA A 124 -12.84 -7.62 4.14
CA ALA A 124 -12.70 -7.68 2.69
C ALA A 124 -13.25 -9.01 2.14
N ALA A 125 -14.07 -8.94 1.07
CA ALA A 125 -14.67 -10.09 0.44
C ALA A 125 -13.92 -10.55 -0.83
N GLN A 126 -13.16 -9.65 -1.48
CA GLN A 126 -12.55 -9.92 -2.77
C GLN A 126 -11.21 -10.66 -2.66
N PRO A 127 -10.79 -11.41 -3.70
CA PRO A 127 -9.54 -12.15 -3.69
C PRO A 127 -8.29 -11.27 -3.69
N LEU A 128 -8.40 -10.03 -4.17
CA LEU A 128 -7.33 -9.04 -4.14
C LEU A 128 -7.66 -7.91 -3.17
N LEU A 129 -6.66 -7.43 -2.46
CA LEU A 129 -6.78 -6.36 -1.48
C LEU A 129 -5.78 -5.25 -1.81
N ALA A 130 -6.24 -4.02 -1.84
CA ALA A 130 -5.42 -2.84 -2.04
C ALA A 130 -5.61 -1.84 -0.89
N PHE A 131 -4.53 -1.14 -0.52
CA PHE A 131 -4.55 -0.14 0.55
C PHE A 131 -4.32 1.25 -0.01
N LEU A 132 -5.09 2.22 0.46
CA LEU A 132 -4.92 3.65 0.17
C LEU A 132 -4.97 4.42 1.48
N ASP A 133 -3.98 5.26 1.75
CA ASP A 133 -4.00 6.12 2.92
C ASP A 133 -4.98 7.30 2.67
N ALA A 134 -5.70 7.74 3.70
CA ALA A 134 -6.78 8.73 3.60
C ALA A 134 -6.32 10.12 3.10
N ASP A 135 -5.01 10.38 3.07
CA ASP A 135 -4.40 11.62 2.61
C ASP A 135 -3.71 11.51 1.24
N ASP A 136 -3.80 10.33 0.59
CA ASP A 136 -3.21 10.04 -0.71
C ASP A 136 -4.28 9.95 -1.83
N ALA A 137 -3.85 9.75 -3.07
CA ALA A 137 -4.74 9.49 -4.21
C ALA A 137 -4.12 8.54 -5.23
N TRP A 138 -4.98 7.88 -6.01
CA TRP A 138 -4.58 6.98 -7.08
C TRP A 138 -4.78 7.56 -8.47
N HIS A 139 -3.92 7.14 -9.39
CA HIS A 139 -4.11 7.30 -10.83
C HIS A 139 -5.34 6.49 -11.29
N PRO A 140 -6.17 6.97 -12.23
CA PRO A 140 -7.37 6.27 -12.67
C PRO A 140 -7.16 4.84 -13.17
N GLU A 141 -5.99 4.51 -13.68
CA GLU A 141 -5.69 3.16 -14.18
C GLU A 141 -5.06 2.23 -13.14
N LYS A 142 -4.93 2.66 -11.87
CA LYS A 142 -4.19 1.86 -10.86
C LYS A 142 -4.80 0.47 -10.65
N ILE A 143 -6.10 0.40 -10.44
CA ILE A 143 -6.78 -0.88 -10.22
C ILE A 143 -6.71 -1.74 -11.48
N ALA A 144 -6.99 -1.16 -12.66
CA ALA A 144 -6.95 -1.92 -13.92
C ALA A 144 -5.58 -2.53 -14.18
N VAL A 145 -4.51 -1.74 -14.11
CA VAL A 145 -3.14 -2.19 -14.41
C VAL A 145 -2.68 -3.24 -13.40
N GLN A 146 -2.93 -3.02 -12.12
CA GLN A 146 -2.38 -3.88 -11.07
C GLN A 146 -3.19 -5.17 -10.90
N ALA A 147 -4.53 -5.09 -11.03
CA ALA A 147 -5.39 -6.27 -10.97
C ALA A 147 -5.16 -7.17 -12.19
N ASP A 148 -5.11 -6.62 -13.42
CA ASP A 148 -4.77 -7.40 -14.62
C ASP A 148 -3.43 -8.13 -14.45
N PHE A 149 -2.41 -7.43 -13.91
CA PHE A 149 -1.09 -8.01 -13.67
C PHE A 149 -1.13 -9.19 -12.70
N MET A 150 -1.86 -9.06 -11.58
CA MET A 150 -1.94 -10.11 -10.56
C MET A 150 -2.87 -11.26 -10.96
N LEU A 151 -3.99 -10.98 -11.64
CA LEU A 151 -4.93 -12.01 -12.08
C LEU A 151 -4.30 -12.93 -13.15
N ALA A 152 -3.51 -12.36 -14.07
CA ALA A 152 -2.76 -13.13 -15.05
C ALA A 152 -1.60 -13.94 -14.44
N ARG A 153 -1.24 -13.74 -13.18
CA ARG A 153 -0.11 -14.38 -12.49
C ARG A 153 -0.48 -14.85 -11.08
N PRO A 154 -1.18 -15.99 -10.95
CA PRO A 154 -1.70 -16.48 -9.66
C PRO A 154 -0.63 -16.69 -8.57
N HIS A 155 0.62 -16.96 -8.97
CA HIS A 155 1.74 -17.15 -8.05
C HIS A 155 2.26 -15.87 -7.39
N ILE A 156 1.87 -14.68 -7.87
CA ILE A 156 2.27 -13.41 -7.26
C ILE A 156 1.44 -13.17 -6.00
N ALA A 157 2.10 -13.07 -4.87
CA ALA A 157 1.48 -12.83 -3.58
C ALA A 157 1.19 -11.35 -3.34
N LEU A 158 2.13 -10.49 -3.73
CA LEU A 158 2.08 -9.05 -3.54
C LEU A 158 2.68 -8.34 -4.74
N SER A 159 2.01 -7.29 -5.20
CA SER A 159 2.55 -6.32 -6.13
C SER A 159 2.51 -4.92 -5.56
N GLY A 160 3.51 -4.12 -5.88
CA GLY A 160 3.52 -2.68 -5.70
C GLY A 160 3.75 -1.96 -7.02
N HIS A 161 3.77 -0.65 -6.99
CA HIS A 161 4.15 0.18 -8.14
C HIS A 161 4.94 1.40 -7.67
N ARG A 162 5.41 2.24 -8.60
CA ARG A 162 6.03 3.52 -8.23
C ARG A 162 4.95 4.47 -7.69
N ALA A 163 5.37 5.28 -6.73
CA ALA A 163 4.52 6.32 -6.15
C ALA A 163 5.26 7.65 -6.22
N GLY A 164 4.57 8.67 -6.69
CA GLY A 164 5.05 10.02 -6.82
C GLY A 164 4.55 10.95 -5.72
N ARG A 165 4.91 12.22 -5.88
CA ARG A 165 4.39 13.34 -5.09
C ARG A 165 3.62 14.26 -6.02
N PHE A 166 2.51 14.76 -5.53
CA PHE A 166 1.84 15.87 -6.17
C PHE A 166 2.74 17.11 -6.04
N ARG A 167 3.05 17.77 -7.16
CA ARG A 167 3.76 19.05 -7.14
C ARG A 167 2.71 20.16 -7.13
N SER A 168 2.84 21.11 -6.20
CA SER A 168 1.98 22.29 -6.10
C SER A 168 2.00 23.10 -7.40
N GLY A 169 0.85 23.33 -7.94
CA GLY A 169 0.54 24.02 -9.21
C GLY A 169 -0.84 23.63 -9.71
N GLU A 170 -1.49 22.63 -9.09
CA GLU A 170 -2.82 22.16 -9.44
C GLU A 170 -3.82 22.47 -8.31
N PRO A 171 -5.09 22.78 -8.63
CA PRO A 171 -6.05 23.31 -7.67
C PRO A 171 -6.23 22.38 -6.49
N SER A 172 -5.90 22.93 -5.34
CA SER A 172 -5.95 22.35 -4.02
C SER A 172 -7.35 22.35 -3.45
N ALA A 173 -7.50 21.60 -2.38
CA ALA A 173 -8.44 21.62 -1.26
C ALA A 173 -9.87 22.17 -1.46
N PRO A 174 -10.88 21.54 -0.84
CA PRO A 174 -12.23 22.10 -0.79
C PRO A 174 -12.18 23.45 -0.05
N GLU A 175 -12.61 24.52 -0.71
CA GLU A 175 -12.87 25.80 -0.07
C GLU A 175 -13.99 25.62 0.97
N ARG A 176 -13.75 26.09 2.18
CA ARG A 176 -14.79 26.21 3.20
C ARG A 176 -15.67 27.40 2.80
N GLU A 177 -16.85 27.14 2.29
CA GLU A 177 -17.90 28.15 2.29
C GLU A 177 -18.61 28.12 3.66
N GLY A 178 -18.79 29.32 4.25
CA GLY A 178 -19.40 29.52 5.53
C GLY A 178 -20.81 28.94 5.63
N GLU A 179 -21.17 28.60 6.87
CA GLU A 179 -22.46 28.10 7.33
C GLU A 179 -22.95 26.75 6.78
N GLY A 180 -22.51 25.69 7.43
CA GLY A 180 -23.29 24.44 7.61
C GLY A 180 -23.31 23.42 6.48
N GLY A 181 -22.61 23.63 5.37
CA GLY A 181 -22.60 22.70 4.24
C GLY A 181 -21.19 22.40 3.70
N PHE A 182 -20.74 21.16 3.81
CA PHE A 182 -19.60 20.67 3.04
C PHE A 182 -19.99 20.62 1.56
N ARG A 183 -19.74 21.68 0.79
CA ARG A 183 -19.66 21.51 -0.66
C ARG A 183 -18.38 20.72 -0.96
N VAL A 184 -18.56 19.49 -1.43
CA VAL A 184 -17.50 18.80 -2.18
C VAL A 184 -17.32 19.64 -3.46
N GLY A 185 -16.49 20.67 -3.37
CA GLY A 185 -16.05 21.41 -4.54
C GLY A 185 -15.59 20.41 -5.59
N ARG A 186 -15.68 20.72 -6.86
CA ARG A 186 -15.04 19.92 -7.92
C ARG A 186 -13.62 19.68 -7.44
N ILE A 187 -13.39 18.48 -6.90
CA ILE A 187 -12.07 18.10 -6.42
C ILE A 187 -11.23 18.08 -7.68
N GLY A 188 -10.49 19.17 -7.90
CA GLY A 188 -9.45 19.23 -8.88
C GLY A 188 -8.40 18.17 -8.51
N GLY A 189 -8.63 16.93 -8.91
CA GLY A 189 -7.52 16.07 -9.24
C GLY A 189 -6.85 16.73 -10.44
N PRO A 190 -5.61 16.37 -10.80
CA PRO A 190 -4.99 16.90 -11.99
C PRO A 190 -6.04 16.90 -13.09
N ALA A 191 -6.25 18.05 -13.71
CA ALA A 191 -7.26 18.25 -14.77
C ALA A 191 -7.13 17.15 -15.85
N THR A 192 -5.94 16.57 -15.94
CA THR A 192 -5.64 15.37 -16.73
C THR A 192 -4.58 14.57 -15.98
N PRO A 193 -4.88 13.34 -15.49
CA PRO A 193 -3.85 12.49 -14.93
C PRO A 193 -2.74 12.29 -15.98
N PRO A 194 -1.46 12.27 -15.59
CA PRO A 194 -0.38 12.11 -16.54
C PRO A 194 -0.63 10.82 -17.34
N ILE A 195 -0.66 10.96 -18.67
CA ILE A 195 -0.84 9.81 -19.58
C ILE A 195 0.28 8.81 -19.28
N LEU A 196 -0.09 7.59 -18.90
CA LEU A 196 0.90 6.54 -18.70
C LEU A 196 1.62 6.31 -20.04
N PRO A 197 2.95 6.48 -20.12
CA PRO A 197 3.68 6.19 -21.34
C PRO A 197 3.41 4.73 -21.75
N ARG A 198 2.99 4.56 -23.01
CA ARG A 198 2.76 3.21 -23.58
C ARG A 198 3.97 2.31 -23.28
N GLY A 199 3.74 1.13 -22.70
CA GLY A 199 4.78 0.16 -22.34
C GLY A 199 5.35 0.28 -20.91
N ARG A 200 5.19 1.39 -20.15
CA ARG A 200 5.61 1.43 -18.75
C ARG A 200 4.70 0.64 -17.82
N ALA A 201 3.41 0.59 -18.10
CA ALA A 201 2.46 -0.23 -17.34
C ALA A 201 2.75 -1.74 -17.42
N SER A 202 3.40 -2.19 -18.49
CA SER A 202 3.77 -3.60 -18.69
C SER A 202 5.13 -3.99 -18.10
N ARG A 203 5.99 -3.02 -17.75
CA ARG A 203 7.28 -3.31 -17.14
C ARG A 203 7.12 -3.57 -15.65
N ALA A 204 7.45 -4.79 -15.24
CA ALA A 204 7.45 -5.20 -13.83
C ALA A 204 8.74 -5.96 -13.53
N ARG A 205 9.20 -5.85 -12.28
CA ARG A 205 10.36 -6.61 -11.81
C ARG A 205 10.05 -7.31 -10.50
N ARG A 206 10.62 -8.49 -10.33
CA ARG A 206 10.59 -9.20 -9.06
C ARG A 206 11.42 -8.43 -8.03
N ILE A 207 10.91 -8.33 -6.81
CA ILE A 207 11.61 -7.74 -5.66
C ILE A 207 12.04 -8.89 -4.75
N GLY A 208 13.33 -9.16 -4.74
CA GLY A 208 13.90 -10.15 -3.82
C GLY A 208 13.95 -9.63 -2.38
N ALA A 209 13.96 -10.54 -1.41
CA ALA A 209 14.05 -10.22 0.01
C ALA A 209 15.30 -9.37 0.34
N GLY A 210 16.46 -9.64 -0.27
CA GLY A 210 17.68 -8.84 -0.08
C GLY A 210 17.50 -7.36 -0.45
N ARG A 211 16.75 -7.06 -1.53
CA ARG A 211 16.43 -5.67 -1.89
C ARG A 211 15.50 -5.01 -0.87
N LEU A 212 14.51 -5.75 -0.37
CA LEU A 212 13.64 -5.23 0.70
C LEU A 212 14.43 -5.02 2.00
N LEU A 213 15.35 -5.92 2.35
CA LEU A 213 16.23 -5.73 3.51
C LEU A 213 17.11 -4.49 3.40
N SER A 214 17.50 -4.07 2.20
CA SER A 214 18.28 -2.85 2.03
C SER A 214 17.46 -1.57 2.24
N HIS A 215 16.18 -1.54 1.88
CA HIS A 215 15.26 -0.41 2.11
C HIS A 215 13.81 -0.77 1.78
N ASN A 216 12.85 -0.10 2.42
CA ASN A 216 11.44 -0.19 2.04
C ASN A 216 11.21 0.48 0.67
N CYS A 217 11.13 -0.34 -0.38
CA CYS A 217 10.88 0.13 -1.75
C CYS A 217 9.41 0.06 -2.18
N LEU A 218 8.51 -0.34 -1.28
CA LEU A 218 7.07 -0.46 -1.50
C LEU A 218 6.32 0.46 -0.52
N LYS A 219 5.63 1.45 -1.06
CA LYS A 219 4.76 2.32 -0.24
C LYS A 219 3.39 1.66 -0.09
N THR A 220 2.79 1.72 1.08
CA THR A 220 1.49 1.07 1.37
C THR A 220 0.43 1.43 0.33
N ARG A 221 0.31 2.71 -0.04
CA ARG A 221 -0.61 3.21 -1.07
C ARG A 221 -0.39 2.61 -2.47
N SER A 222 0.76 1.96 -2.70
CA SER A 222 1.06 1.30 -3.98
C SER A 222 0.75 -0.20 -3.98
N VAL A 223 0.48 -0.78 -2.83
CA VAL A 223 0.42 -2.23 -2.68
C VAL A 223 -0.97 -2.78 -3.04
N MET A 224 -0.95 -3.92 -3.70
CA MET A 224 -2.05 -4.85 -3.84
C MET A 224 -1.53 -6.25 -3.52
N LEU A 225 -2.29 -7.03 -2.76
CA LEU A 225 -1.90 -8.37 -2.34
C LEU A 225 -3.09 -9.34 -2.39
N ARG A 226 -2.80 -10.63 -2.27
CA ARG A 226 -3.84 -11.64 -2.17
C ARG A 226 -4.43 -11.64 -0.76
N ARG A 227 -5.76 -11.54 -0.66
CA ARG A 227 -6.48 -11.54 0.61
C ARG A 227 -6.20 -12.80 1.44
N SER A 228 -5.97 -13.94 0.78
CA SER A 228 -5.73 -15.23 1.42
C SER A 228 -4.35 -15.40 2.07
N LEU A 229 -3.48 -14.38 2.02
CA LEU A 229 -2.18 -14.45 2.69
C LEU A 229 -2.36 -14.62 4.21
N PRO A 230 -1.57 -15.51 4.85
CA PRO A 230 -1.67 -15.78 6.29
C PRO A 230 -0.92 -14.73 7.15
N PHE A 231 -0.60 -13.58 6.56
CA PHE A 231 0.12 -12.49 7.21
C PHE A 231 -0.82 -11.35 7.54
N ARG A 232 -0.48 -10.56 8.57
CA ARG A 232 -1.21 -9.35 8.96
C ARG A 232 -0.23 -8.25 9.37
N PHE A 233 -0.68 -7.00 9.33
CA PHE A 233 0.08 -5.90 9.93
C PHE A 233 0.25 -6.13 11.43
N ALA A 234 1.44 -5.84 11.98
CA ALA A 234 1.66 -5.90 13.42
C ALA A 234 0.85 -4.79 14.11
N GLY A 235 -0.18 -5.17 14.86
CA GLY A 235 -1.12 -4.23 15.48
C GLY A 235 -0.50 -3.39 16.60
N ASP A 236 0.59 -3.86 17.23
CA ASP A 236 1.36 -3.17 18.25
C ASP A 236 2.41 -2.19 17.68
N LYS A 237 2.54 -2.13 16.35
CA LYS A 237 3.56 -1.34 15.66
C LYS A 237 2.94 -0.16 14.92
N ARG A 238 3.21 1.06 15.38
CA ARG A 238 2.66 2.29 14.77
C ARG A 238 3.49 2.88 13.64
N ARG A 239 4.73 2.41 13.42
CA ARG A 239 5.63 2.86 12.36
C ARG A 239 6.33 1.69 11.71
N SER A 240 6.50 1.73 10.39
CA SER A 240 7.11 0.65 9.60
C SER A 240 6.42 -0.70 9.76
N GLU A 241 5.13 -0.71 10.12
CA GLU A 241 4.28 -1.89 10.19
C GLU A 241 4.09 -2.52 8.81
N ASP A 242 4.02 -1.68 7.79
CA ASP A 242 3.97 -2.06 6.39
C ASP A 242 5.26 -2.74 5.94
N TYR A 243 6.39 -2.17 6.32
CA TYR A 243 7.70 -2.72 5.97
C TYR A 243 7.94 -4.09 6.61
N LEU A 244 7.51 -4.28 7.87
CA LEU A 244 7.57 -5.59 8.51
C LEU A 244 6.77 -6.62 7.72
N LEU A 245 5.54 -6.32 7.37
CA LEU A 245 4.67 -7.21 6.59
C LEU A 245 5.26 -7.55 5.22
N TRP A 246 5.85 -6.58 4.51
CA TRP A 246 6.48 -6.84 3.21
C TRP A 246 7.70 -7.76 3.34
N LEU A 247 8.49 -7.60 4.39
CA LEU A 247 9.63 -8.48 4.68
C LEU A 247 9.18 -9.89 5.02
N GLU A 248 8.18 -10.05 5.88
CA GLU A 248 7.63 -11.37 6.25
C GLU A 248 7.13 -12.12 5.01
N ILE A 249 6.39 -11.45 4.12
CA ILE A 249 5.92 -12.03 2.86
C ILE A 249 7.09 -12.42 1.96
N ALA A 250 8.09 -11.56 1.78
CA ALA A 250 9.21 -11.85 0.89
C ALA A 250 10.15 -12.93 1.42
N LEU A 251 10.44 -12.92 2.73
CA LEU A 251 11.33 -13.88 3.39
C LEU A 251 10.70 -15.25 3.55
N SER A 252 9.36 -15.34 3.58
CA SER A 252 8.65 -16.62 3.50
C SER A 252 8.66 -17.27 2.10
N GLY A 253 9.46 -16.74 1.16
CA GLY A 253 9.58 -17.25 -0.21
C GLY A 253 8.47 -16.81 -1.16
N ARG A 254 7.51 -15.99 -0.72
CA ARG A 254 6.40 -15.51 -1.55
C ARG A 254 6.87 -14.53 -2.61
N SER A 255 6.22 -14.57 -3.77
CA SER A 255 6.59 -13.75 -4.93
C SER A 255 6.11 -12.31 -4.77
N VAL A 256 7.06 -11.37 -4.69
CA VAL A 256 6.81 -9.92 -4.57
C VAL A 256 7.30 -9.23 -5.83
N TRP A 257 6.48 -8.34 -6.40
CA TRP A 257 6.79 -7.63 -7.65
C TRP A 257 6.55 -6.13 -7.54
N ARG A 258 7.22 -5.35 -8.37
CA ARG A 258 6.98 -3.92 -8.53
C ARG A 258 6.83 -3.55 -10.00
N LEU A 259 5.70 -2.90 -10.32
CA LEU A 259 5.45 -2.28 -11.62
C LEU A 259 6.19 -0.93 -11.68
N GLU A 260 6.71 -0.59 -12.85
CA GLU A 260 7.46 0.66 -13.06
C GLU A 260 6.55 1.86 -13.39
N ALA A 261 5.23 1.64 -13.48
CA ALA A 261 4.25 2.72 -13.62
C ALA A 261 4.07 3.48 -12.29
N GLU A 262 3.88 4.78 -12.36
CA GLU A 262 3.57 5.66 -11.23
C GLU A 262 2.05 5.82 -11.13
N LEU A 263 1.44 5.13 -10.15
CA LEU A 263 -0.01 4.95 -10.06
C LEU A 263 -0.60 5.45 -8.73
N ALA A 264 0.19 6.06 -7.86
CA ALA A 264 -0.28 6.69 -6.63
C ALA A 264 0.52 7.96 -6.33
N PHE A 265 -0.14 8.92 -5.68
CA PHE A 265 0.40 10.22 -5.38
C PHE A 265 0.18 10.58 -3.91
N SER A 266 1.19 11.19 -3.28
CA SER A 266 1.09 11.79 -1.96
C SER A 266 1.07 13.31 -2.07
N PHE A 267 0.23 13.93 -1.25
CA PHE A 267 0.12 15.39 -1.13
C PHE A 267 0.96 15.93 0.01
N LYS A 268 1.54 15.06 0.83
CA LYS A 268 2.45 15.43 1.92
C LYS A 268 3.91 15.26 1.51
N ALA A 269 4.79 16.04 2.13
CA ALA A 269 6.22 15.81 2.04
C ALA A 269 6.56 14.45 2.67
N ASP A 270 7.46 13.67 2.02
CA ASP A 270 7.85 12.35 2.51
C ASP A 270 8.54 12.38 3.89
N ILE A 271 9.11 13.53 4.29
CA ILE A 271 9.84 13.70 5.55
C ILE A 271 9.58 15.11 6.09
N GLY A 272 9.19 15.21 7.36
CA GLY A 272 9.20 16.48 8.11
C GLY A 272 7.93 17.32 8.07
N ALA A 273 6.92 16.98 7.26
CA ALA A 273 5.69 17.79 7.13
C ALA A 273 4.51 17.31 7.99
N GLY A 274 4.80 16.67 9.13
CA GLY A 274 3.78 16.15 10.04
C GLY A 274 3.48 14.65 9.87
N GLY A 275 2.69 14.09 10.79
CA GLY A 275 2.32 12.67 10.80
C GLY A 275 3.41 11.74 11.35
N LEU A 276 3.22 10.43 11.15
CA LEU A 276 4.09 9.40 11.74
C LEU A 276 5.52 9.40 11.19
N THR A 277 5.78 9.98 10.02
CA THR A 277 7.09 10.04 9.35
C THR A 277 7.89 11.29 9.66
N ALA A 278 7.35 12.22 10.45
CA ALA A 278 7.98 13.50 10.75
C ALA A 278 9.29 13.37 11.57
N ASP A 279 9.43 12.31 12.37
CA ASP A 279 10.59 12.08 13.23
C ASP A 279 11.53 11.01 12.64
N PRO A 280 12.68 11.41 12.06
CA PRO A 280 13.65 10.48 11.48
C PRO A 280 14.26 9.50 12.49
N ALA A 281 14.43 9.91 13.77
CA ALA A 281 15.01 9.05 14.78
C ALA A 281 14.05 7.92 15.18
N ARG A 282 12.77 8.25 15.37
CA ARG A 282 11.71 7.25 15.63
C ARG A 282 11.51 6.33 14.42
N MET A 283 11.62 6.84 13.20
CA MET A 283 11.57 6.00 12.00
C MET A 283 12.74 5.03 11.93
N ALA A 284 13.97 5.48 12.25
CA ALA A 284 15.14 4.62 12.31
C ALA A 284 15.01 3.52 13.38
N ALA A 285 14.49 3.88 14.56
CA ALA A 285 14.23 2.92 15.63
C ALA A 285 13.18 1.88 15.21
N ALA A 286 12.09 2.31 14.58
CA ALA A 286 11.05 1.44 14.08
C ALA A 286 11.54 0.48 12.97
N GLU A 287 12.46 0.93 12.12
CA GLU A 287 13.09 0.08 11.11
C GLU A 287 14.00 -0.99 11.75
N ARG A 288 14.81 -0.62 12.73
CA ARG A 288 15.64 -1.61 13.48
C ARG A 288 14.78 -2.62 14.24
N ASP A 289 13.67 -2.17 14.84
CA ASP A 289 12.70 -3.08 15.45
C ASP A 289 12.12 -4.06 14.42
N THR A 290 11.83 -3.60 13.20
CA THR A 290 11.40 -4.48 12.10
C THR A 290 12.40 -5.61 11.85
N TYR A 291 13.70 -5.32 11.72
CA TYR A 291 14.72 -6.35 11.51
C TYR A 291 14.85 -7.31 12.70
N ARG A 292 14.74 -6.83 13.94
CA ARG A 292 14.76 -7.68 15.14
C ARG A 292 13.55 -8.62 15.17
N ARG A 293 12.35 -8.16 14.78
CA ARG A 293 11.14 -8.99 14.71
C ARG A 293 11.28 -10.09 13.68
N VAL A 294 11.74 -9.74 12.47
CA VAL A 294 12.00 -10.71 11.40
C VAL A 294 13.05 -11.74 11.80
N TRP A 295 14.09 -11.35 12.53
CA TRP A 295 15.07 -12.27 13.07
C TRP A 295 14.45 -13.20 14.15
N ARG A 296 13.71 -12.65 15.11
CA ARG A 296 13.05 -13.42 16.16
C ARG A 296 12.02 -14.40 15.63
N SER A 297 11.37 -14.10 14.52
CA SER A 297 10.45 -15.03 13.85
C SER A 297 11.13 -16.16 13.08
N GLY A 298 12.48 -16.18 13.04
CA GLY A 298 13.25 -17.20 12.32
C GLY A 298 13.31 -17.02 10.80
N LEU A 299 12.67 -15.98 10.26
CA LEU A 299 12.69 -15.71 8.83
C LEU A 299 14.03 -15.14 8.33
N LEU A 300 14.85 -14.63 9.23
CA LEU A 300 16.20 -14.11 8.95
C LEU A 300 17.21 -14.79 9.89
N GLY A 301 18.20 -15.47 9.32
CA GLY A 301 19.25 -16.13 10.10
C GLY A 301 20.14 -15.13 10.86
N SER A 302 20.71 -15.57 11.98
CA SER A 302 21.54 -14.75 12.86
C SER A 302 22.73 -14.10 12.15
N PHE A 303 23.37 -14.80 11.21
CA PHE A 303 24.48 -14.26 10.41
C PHE A 303 24.05 -13.16 9.43
N SER A 304 22.76 -13.13 9.06
CA SER A 304 22.23 -12.14 8.11
C SER A 304 21.68 -10.89 8.81
N VAL A 305 21.29 -10.98 10.09
CA VAL A 305 20.71 -9.83 10.80
C VAL A 305 21.76 -8.78 11.17
N VAL A 306 22.98 -9.21 11.52
CA VAL A 306 24.06 -8.30 11.91
C VAL A 306 24.44 -7.31 10.78
N PRO A 307 24.77 -7.76 9.55
CA PRO A 307 25.06 -6.82 8.47
C PRO A 307 23.88 -5.94 8.09
N VAL A 308 22.64 -6.41 8.19
CA VAL A 308 21.43 -5.62 7.92
C VAL A 308 21.26 -4.49 8.96
N LEU A 309 21.48 -4.78 10.23
CA LEU A 309 21.43 -3.77 11.29
C LEU A 309 22.58 -2.77 11.12
N GLY A 310 23.80 -3.22 10.85
CA GLY A 310 24.96 -2.36 10.59
C GLY A 310 24.71 -1.42 9.40
N PHE A 311 24.22 -1.95 8.29
CA PHE A 311 23.84 -1.14 7.12
C PHE A 311 22.77 -0.09 7.44
N SER A 312 21.75 -0.46 8.26
CA SER A 312 20.73 0.49 8.71
C SER A 312 21.34 1.64 9.52
N TRP A 313 22.29 1.36 10.43
CA TRP A 313 23.00 2.39 11.21
C TRP A 313 23.77 3.36 10.31
N VAL A 314 24.57 2.85 9.38
CA VAL A 314 25.34 3.66 8.43
C VAL A 314 24.44 4.54 7.59
N ARG A 315 23.38 3.96 7.03
CA ARG A 315 22.41 4.69 6.18
C ARG A 315 21.73 5.83 6.94
N HIS A 316 21.32 5.60 8.19
CA HIS A 316 20.70 6.65 9.01
C HIS A 316 21.69 7.72 9.47
N GLY A 317 22.93 7.36 9.76
CA GLY A 317 24.03 8.30 10.03
C GLY A 317 24.28 9.25 8.86
N LEU A 318 24.40 8.69 7.65
CA LEU A 318 24.56 9.48 6.42
C LEU A 318 23.36 10.40 6.13
N ARG A 319 22.14 9.97 6.43
CA ARG A 319 20.95 10.83 6.29
C ARG A 319 20.98 12.00 7.27
N ARG A 320 21.39 11.80 8.53
CA ARG A 320 21.55 12.87 9.52
C ARG A 320 22.58 13.90 9.07
N LEU A 321 23.73 13.46 8.59
CA LEU A 321 24.77 14.35 8.07
C LEU A 321 24.29 15.21 6.89
N ARG A 322 23.53 14.64 5.98
CA ARG A 322 22.93 15.39 4.84
C ARG A 322 21.90 16.43 5.28
N LEU A 323 21.14 16.18 6.35
CA LEU A 323 20.19 17.14 6.88
C LEU A 323 20.89 18.31 7.60
N ILE A 324 21.99 18.04 8.30
CA ILE A 324 22.81 19.08 8.95
C ILE A 324 23.47 20.00 7.90
N ARG A 325 23.94 19.45 6.78
CA ARG A 325 24.57 20.24 5.69
C ARG A 325 23.59 21.07 4.83
N ARG A 326 22.27 20.88 5.01
CA ARG A 326 21.22 21.63 4.29
C ARG A 326 20.54 22.71 5.15
N ARG A 327 20.90 22.83 6.42
CA ARG A 327 20.61 23.95 7.32
C ARG A 327 21.76 24.93 7.33
#